data_72be848651f6de6343d333a18c82842e
#
_entry.id   72be848651f6de6343d333a18c82842e
#
_cell.length_a   1.000
_cell.length_b   1.000
_cell.length_c   1.000
_cell.angle_alpha   90.00
_cell.angle_beta   90.00
_cell.angle_gamma   90.00
#
_symmetry.space_group_name_H-M   'P 1'
#
loop_
_entity.id
_entity.type
_entity.pdbx_description
1 polymer ?
#
loop_
_entity_poly.entity_id
_entity_poly.type
_entity_poly.pdbx_seq_one_letter_code
_entity_poly.pdbx_strand_id
1 'polypeptide(L)'
;MTPIECRRVRVHGHVQGVGFREACIDAARRSDVTGWVRNRMDGSVEAMLQGTPEDVDALCRWLRDGETPGLVDRIDVEAIEPPFPRFDRFERMPTAASEAPQ
;
A
#
# COMPACT_ATOMS: atom_id res chain seq x y z
N MET A 1 -11.79 11.09 19.40
CA MET A 1 -11.77 9.99 18.43
C MET A 1 -10.88 10.37 17.27
N THR A 2 -9.88 9.58 16.97
CA THR A 2 -8.95 9.88 15.89
C THR A 2 -9.61 9.56 14.55
N PRO A 3 -9.60 10.49 13.60
CA PRO A 3 -10.17 10.20 12.29
C PRO A 3 -9.39 9.11 11.57
N ILE A 4 -10.08 8.39 10.72
CA ILE A 4 -9.48 7.35 9.88
C ILE A 4 -9.26 7.95 8.50
N GLU A 5 -8.05 7.75 7.97
CA GLU A 5 -7.71 8.13 6.61
C GLU A 5 -7.59 6.90 5.74
N CYS A 6 -7.75 7.11 4.44
CA CYS A 6 -7.54 6.09 3.43
C CYS A 6 -6.66 6.69 2.34
N ARG A 7 -5.59 5.97 1.97
CA ARG A 7 -4.68 6.42 0.91
C ARG A 7 -4.37 5.27 -0.02
N ARG A 8 -4.32 5.57 -1.30
CA ARG A 8 -3.84 4.62 -2.30
C ARG A 8 -2.38 4.95 -2.60
N VAL A 9 -1.52 3.95 -2.54
CA VAL A 9 -0.08 4.12 -2.76
C VAL A 9 0.32 3.23 -3.92
N ARG A 10 1.12 3.78 -4.84
CA ARG A 10 1.74 2.99 -5.89
C ARG A 10 3.25 3.08 -5.72
N VAL A 11 3.89 1.91 -5.64
CA VAL A 11 5.32 1.81 -5.42
C VAL A 11 5.98 1.38 -6.73
N HIS A 12 6.93 2.16 -7.19
CA HIS A 12 7.64 1.93 -8.44
C HIS A 12 9.09 1.54 -8.15
N GLY A 13 9.64 0.70 -9.02
CA GLY A 13 11.00 0.22 -8.91
C GLY A 13 11.08 -1.27 -9.11
N HIS A 14 12.14 -1.89 -8.61
CA HIS A 14 12.29 -3.34 -8.63
C HIS A 14 11.61 -3.90 -7.38
N VAL A 15 10.29 -4.08 -7.45
CA VAL A 15 9.45 -4.38 -6.29
C VAL A 15 8.62 -5.65 -6.45
N GLN A 16 8.62 -6.27 -7.63
CA GLN A 16 7.93 -7.54 -7.84
C GLN A 16 8.93 -8.68 -7.85
N GLY A 17 8.50 -9.86 -7.38
CA GLY A 17 9.34 -11.05 -7.36
C GLY A 17 10.43 -11.03 -6.28
N VAL A 18 10.34 -10.14 -5.30
CA VAL A 18 11.37 -9.95 -4.27
C VAL A 18 10.81 -10.05 -2.84
N GLY A 19 9.52 -10.41 -2.68
CA GLY A 19 8.90 -10.51 -1.36
C GLY A 19 8.36 -9.19 -0.83
N PHE A 20 8.19 -8.19 -1.69
CA PHE A 20 7.75 -6.86 -1.27
C PHE A 20 6.34 -6.88 -0.66
N ARG A 21 5.41 -7.62 -1.29
CA ARG A 21 4.02 -7.69 -0.79
C ARG A 21 3.96 -8.29 0.60
N GLU A 22 4.73 -9.36 0.86
CA GLU A 22 4.75 -10.00 2.18
C GLU A 22 5.32 -9.07 3.24
N ALA A 23 6.38 -8.34 2.90
CA ALA A 23 6.97 -7.37 3.80
C ALA A 23 5.98 -6.23 4.10
N CYS A 24 5.23 -5.81 3.08
CA CYS A 24 4.21 -4.77 3.23
C CYS A 24 3.08 -5.23 4.18
N ILE A 25 2.63 -6.49 4.03
CA ILE A 25 1.60 -7.05 4.90
C ILE A 25 2.07 -7.07 6.35
N ASP A 26 3.30 -7.54 6.58
CA ASP A 26 3.86 -7.58 7.93
C ASP A 26 3.97 -6.18 8.53
N ALA A 27 4.47 -5.23 7.76
CA ALA A 27 4.63 -3.85 8.23
C ALA A 27 3.27 -3.22 8.55
N ALA A 28 2.27 -3.45 7.69
CA ALA A 28 0.93 -2.91 7.90
C ALA A 28 0.31 -3.47 9.17
N ARG A 29 0.45 -4.76 9.40
CA ARG A 29 -0.09 -5.40 10.61
C ARG A 29 0.57 -4.88 11.88
N ARG A 30 1.88 -4.63 11.83
CA ARG A 30 2.59 -4.05 12.98
C ARG A 30 2.21 -2.60 13.22
N SER A 31 1.76 -1.91 12.20
CA SER A 31 1.40 -0.49 12.27
C SER A 31 -0.10 -0.25 12.46
N ASP A 32 -0.88 -1.30 12.66
CA ASP A 32 -2.34 -1.21 12.77
C ASP A 32 -3.01 -0.57 11.55
N VAL A 33 -2.44 -0.81 10.37
CA VAL A 33 -3.01 -0.36 9.11
C VAL A 33 -3.77 -1.51 8.47
N THR A 34 -4.98 -1.25 8.01
CA THR A 34 -5.80 -2.21 7.28
C THR A 34 -5.83 -1.82 5.80
N GLY A 35 -6.29 -2.74 4.97
CA GLY A 35 -6.37 -2.52 3.53
C GLY A 35 -5.89 -3.71 2.74
N TRP A 36 -5.16 -3.44 1.65
CA TRP A 36 -4.67 -4.52 0.80
C TRP A 36 -3.45 -4.06 0.00
N VAL A 37 -2.74 -5.06 -0.55
CA VAL A 37 -1.60 -4.84 -1.44
C VAL A 37 -1.70 -5.83 -2.60
N ARG A 38 -1.30 -5.39 -3.80
CA ARG A 38 -1.31 -6.24 -5.00
C ARG A 38 -0.22 -5.79 -5.97
N ASN A 39 0.21 -6.72 -6.80
CA ASN A 39 1.02 -6.39 -7.97
C ASN A 39 0.13 -5.80 -9.07
N ARG A 40 0.75 -5.01 -9.94
CA ARG A 40 0.09 -4.53 -11.15
C ARG A 40 0.86 -5.05 -12.36
N MET A 41 0.18 -5.10 -13.50
CA MET A 41 0.78 -5.60 -14.73
C MET A 41 1.92 -4.72 -15.24
N ASP A 42 1.96 -3.46 -14.83
CA ASP A 42 3.02 -2.53 -15.22
C ASP A 42 4.31 -2.67 -14.40
N GLY A 43 4.36 -3.63 -13.48
CA GLY A 43 5.54 -3.87 -12.64
C GLY A 43 5.51 -3.17 -11.30
N SER A 44 4.55 -2.27 -11.08
CA SER A 44 4.42 -1.59 -9.80
C SER A 44 3.68 -2.46 -8.78
N VAL A 45 3.74 -2.03 -7.51
CA VAL A 45 2.94 -2.58 -6.43
C VAL A 45 1.98 -1.50 -5.97
N GLU A 46 0.74 -1.85 -5.78
CA GLU A 46 -0.30 -0.93 -5.34
C GLU A 46 -0.83 -1.37 -3.98
N ALA A 47 -1.03 -0.41 -3.09
CA ALA A 47 -1.59 -0.69 -1.78
C ALA A 47 -2.67 0.31 -1.43
N MET A 48 -3.71 -0.17 -0.74
CA MET A 48 -4.72 0.67 -0.13
C MET A 48 -4.48 0.63 1.36
N LEU A 49 -4.25 1.79 1.96
CA LEU A 49 -3.87 1.90 3.37
C LEU A 49 -4.96 2.65 4.11
N GLN A 50 -5.41 2.08 5.22
CA GLN A 50 -6.45 2.70 6.03
C GLN A 50 -6.07 2.61 7.50
N GLY A 51 -6.17 3.73 8.20
CA GLY A 51 -5.84 3.80 9.61
C GLY A 51 -5.80 5.23 10.08
N THR A 52 -5.26 5.44 11.28
CA THR A 52 -5.05 6.81 11.76
C THR A 52 -4.02 7.50 10.88
N PRO A 53 -4.04 8.85 10.79
CA PRO A 53 -3.02 9.56 10.02
C PRO A 53 -1.60 9.20 10.42
N GLU A 54 -1.34 9.05 11.71
CA GLU A 54 -0.01 8.72 12.21
C GLU A 54 0.44 7.33 11.75
N ASP A 55 -0.45 6.34 11.82
CA ASP A 55 -0.13 4.98 11.43
C ASP A 55 0.09 4.88 9.92
N VAL A 56 -0.77 5.53 9.14
CA VAL A 56 -0.64 5.53 7.68
C VAL A 56 0.63 6.27 7.26
N ASP A 57 0.94 7.41 7.90
CA ASP A 57 2.17 8.14 7.62
C ASP A 57 3.41 7.29 7.89
N ALA A 58 3.42 6.56 9.01
CA ALA A 58 4.54 5.70 9.36
C ALA A 58 4.76 4.61 8.31
N LEU A 59 3.68 4.00 7.84
CA LEU A 59 3.78 2.97 6.82
C LEU A 59 4.26 3.55 5.48
N CYS A 60 3.76 4.73 5.09
CA CYS A 60 4.21 5.40 3.87
C CYS A 60 5.71 5.71 3.93
N ARG A 61 6.20 6.18 5.07
CA ARG A 61 7.64 6.44 5.24
C ARG A 61 8.45 5.16 5.09
N TRP A 62 7.98 4.06 5.67
CA TRP A 62 8.66 2.78 5.55
C TRP A 62 8.68 2.30 4.09
N LEU A 63 7.57 2.45 3.38
CA LEU A 63 7.50 2.05 1.97
C LEU A 63 8.49 2.84 1.11
N ARG A 64 8.69 4.12 1.43
CA ARG A 64 9.56 4.99 0.64
C ARG A 64 11.03 4.88 1.05
N ASP A 65 11.30 4.89 2.34
CA ASP A 65 12.66 5.08 2.87
C ASP A 65 13.15 3.91 3.74
N GLY A 66 12.30 2.94 4.07
CA GLY A 66 12.65 1.85 4.97
C GLY A 66 13.45 0.76 4.29
N GLU A 67 13.80 -0.25 5.08
CA GLU A 67 14.51 -1.41 4.57
C GLU A 67 13.50 -2.38 3.96
N THR A 68 13.07 -2.08 2.74
CA THR A 68 12.15 -2.94 2.01
C THR A 68 12.92 -3.89 1.11
N PRO A 69 12.35 -5.07 0.80
CA PRO A 69 12.94 -5.92 -0.24
C PRO A 69 12.91 -5.22 -1.58
N GLY A 70 13.93 -5.43 -2.38
CA GLY A 70 14.02 -4.81 -3.70
C GLY A 70 14.47 -3.37 -3.64
N LEU A 71 14.19 -2.63 -4.68
CA LEU A 71 14.60 -1.24 -4.82
C LEU A 71 13.39 -0.38 -5.15
N VAL A 72 13.10 0.58 -4.29
CA VAL A 72 12.01 1.52 -4.51
C VAL A 72 12.57 2.78 -5.16
N ASP A 73 12.06 3.11 -6.35
CA ASP A 73 12.45 4.33 -7.06
C ASP A 73 11.66 5.53 -6.57
N ARG A 74 10.35 5.33 -6.39
CA ARG A 74 9.45 6.39 -5.89
C ARG A 74 8.15 5.76 -5.45
N ILE A 75 7.40 6.51 -4.65
CA ILE A 75 6.01 6.17 -4.36
C ILE A 75 5.11 7.33 -4.76
N ASP A 76 3.93 7.01 -5.25
CA ASP A 76 2.87 7.97 -5.51
C ASP A 76 1.77 7.72 -4.48
N VAL A 77 1.33 8.76 -3.80
CA VAL A 77 0.32 8.65 -2.74
C VAL A 77 -0.86 9.51 -3.10
N GLU A 78 -2.04 8.91 -3.05
CA GLU A 78 -3.29 9.60 -3.34
C GLU A 78 -4.24 9.46 -2.15
N ALA A 79 -4.67 10.57 -1.59
CA ALA A 79 -5.69 10.55 -0.55
C ALA A 79 -7.04 10.15 -1.17
N ILE A 80 -7.73 9.23 -0.51
CA ILE A 80 -9.05 8.78 -0.96
C ILE A 80 -10.08 9.54 -0.13
N GLU A 81 -10.97 10.26 -0.82
CA GLU A 81 -12.01 11.02 -0.16
C GLU A 81 -13.09 10.11 0.40
N PRO A 82 -13.62 10.42 1.59
CA PRO A 82 -14.76 9.66 2.09
C PRO A 82 -16.02 9.94 1.25
N PRO A 83 -16.96 9.00 1.20
CA PRO A 83 -16.94 7.73 1.92
C PRO A 83 -16.04 6.70 1.25
N PHE A 84 -15.45 5.83 2.06
CA PHE A 84 -14.62 4.73 1.56
C PHE A 84 -14.98 3.45 2.33
N PRO A 85 -14.69 2.26 1.72
CA PRO A 85 -14.94 1.02 2.43
C PRO A 85 -14.11 0.93 3.70
N ARG A 86 -14.61 0.21 4.70
CA ARG A 86 -13.83 -0.09 5.91
C ARG A 86 -13.23 -1.47 5.74
N PHE A 87 -11.93 -1.56 5.98
CA PHE A 87 -11.19 -2.82 5.88
C PHE A 87 -10.98 -3.39 7.28
N ASP A 88 -11.16 -4.72 7.41
CA ASP A 88 -11.02 -5.40 8.70
C ASP A 88 -9.61 -5.88 8.94
N ARG A 89 -8.83 -6.08 7.86
CA ARG A 89 -7.49 -6.64 7.95
C ARG A 89 -6.64 -6.11 6.81
N PHE A 90 -5.38 -6.50 6.79
CA PHE A 90 -4.50 -6.20 5.65
C PHE A 90 -4.18 -7.52 4.94
N GLU A 91 -4.46 -7.57 3.65
CA GLU A 91 -4.34 -8.82 2.90
C GLU A 91 -3.83 -8.60 1.49
N ARG A 92 -3.34 -9.69 0.89
CA ARG A 92 -2.88 -9.66 -0.49
C ARG A 92 -4.06 -9.89 -1.43
N MET A 93 -4.11 -9.10 -2.48
CA MET A 93 -5.10 -9.21 -3.54
C MET A 93 -4.45 -9.74 -4.83
N PRO A 94 -5.24 -10.31 -5.74
CA PRO A 94 -4.71 -10.74 -7.03
C PRO A 94 -4.11 -9.60 -7.83
N THR A 95 -3.16 -9.93 -8.71
CA THR A 95 -2.54 -8.96 -9.60
C THR A 95 -3.60 -8.26 -10.43
N ALA A 96 -3.54 -6.92 -10.44
CA ALA A 96 -4.46 -6.12 -11.22
C ALA A 96 -3.98 -6.03 -12.66
N ALA A 97 -4.91 -6.18 -13.59
CA ALA A 97 -4.64 -5.91 -15.00
C ALA A 97 -4.32 -4.43 -15.16
N SER A 98 -3.61 -4.12 -16.25
CA SER A 98 -3.40 -2.72 -16.64
C SER A 98 -4.76 -2.05 -16.73
N GLU A 99 -4.82 -0.78 -16.32
CA GLU A 99 -6.05 -0.03 -16.46
C GLU A 99 -6.33 0.17 -17.92
N ALA A 100 -7.29 -0.58 -18.43
CA ALA A 100 -7.77 -0.38 -19.78
C ALA A 100 -8.90 0.63 -19.72
N PRO A 101 -9.05 1.44 -20.76
CA PRO A 101 -10.23 2.31 -20.86
C PRO A 101 -11.48 1.45 -20.81
N GLN A 102 -12.42 1.90 -20.05
CA GLN A 102 -13.71 1.22 -19.95
C GLN A 102 -14.66 1.71 -21.04
#